data_523dcc270b4d05b285b4383cac8166b7
#
_entry.id   523dcc270b4d05b285b4383cac8166b7
#
_cell.length_a   1.000
_cell.length_b   1.000
_cell.length_c   1.000
_cell.angle_alpha   90.00
_cell.angle_beta   90.00
_cell.angle_gamma   90.00
#
_symmetry.space_group_name_H-M   'P 1'
#
loop_
_entity.id
_entity.type
_entity.pdbx_description
1 polymer ?
#
loop_
_entity_poly.entity_id
_entity_poly.type
_entity_poly.pdbx_seq_one_letter_code
_entity_poly.pdbx_strand_id
1 'polypeptide(L)'
;DEIAKAVVRFDPDGTLEVRHCWTEMGQGVHNVALQVAVEELGVAAEQIKVIVDSTRELGAGQTTGSRGTLMGAGAVQDACRNALLDGCQVGLDYEGTYRINWTNSLSEGLENPVIHSTFGYASQVVILNPDNGEVSNVVAAHDVGRAVNPMLCEGQIEGAVHMGLGYALTEGFP
;
A
#
# COMPACT_ATOMS: atom_id res chain seq x y z
N ASP A 1 2.05 1.91 -19.10
CA ASP A 1 2.84 1.36 -17.99
C ASP A 1 2.65 2.22 -16.74
N GLU A 2 2.41 1.58 -15.61
CA GLU A 2 2.40 2.25 -14.31
C GLU A 2 3.78 2.04 -13.65
N ILE A 3 4.36 3.13 -13.13
CA ILE A 3 5.69 3.10 -12.52
C ILE A 3 5.62 3.78 -11.17
N ALA A 4 6.21 3.15 -10.15
CA ALA A 4 6.49 3.77 -8.87
C ALA A 4 8.00 3.78 -8.62
N LYS A 5 8.48 4.81 -7.97
CA LYS A 5 9.88 4.95 -7.57
C LYS A 5 10.00 5.22 -6.07
N ALA A 6 11.07 4.77 -5.49
CA ALA A 6 11.48 5.09 -4.14
C ALA A 6 13.01 5.25 -4.08
N VAL A 7 13.49 5.88 -3.02
CA VAL A 7 14.92 6.01 -2.76
C VAL A 7 15.21 5.58 -1.34
N VAL A 8 16.29 4.83 -1.14
CA VAL A 8 16.86 4.61 0.19
C VAL A 8 18.25 5.21 0.27
N ARG A 9 18.61 5.75 1.43
CA ARG A 9 19.89 6.39 1.68
C ARG A 9 20.37 6.11 3.09
N PHE A 10 21.60 5.68 3.22
CA PHE A 10 22.27 5.52 4.51
C PHE A 10 23.02 6.80 4.85
N ASP A 11 22.64 7.43 5.94
CA ASP A 11 23.27 8.66 6.39
C ASP A 11 24.45 8.39 7.35
N PRO A 12 25.44 9.33 7.45
CA PRO A 12 26.61 9.16 8.30
C PRO A 12 26.30 9.02 9.79
N ASP A 13 25.13 9.44 10.24
CA ASP A 13 24.68 9.33 11.63
C ASP A 13 24.03 7.97 11.95
N GLY A 14 24.00 7.07 10.99
CA GLY A 14 23.38 5.74 11.11
C GLY A 14 21.89 5.71 10.81
N THR A 15 21.29 6.81 10.39
CA THR A 15 19.88 6.86 9.95
C THR A 15 19.77 6.29 8.54
N LEU A 16 18.71 5.53 8.30
CA LEU A 16 18.29 5.10 6.99
C LEU A 16 17.07 5.94 6.56
N GLU A 17 17.24 6.75 5.54
CA GLU A 17 16.10 7.45 4.93
C GLU A 17 15.44 6.58 3.86
N VAL A 18 14.10 6.46 3.94
CA VAL A 18 13.26 5.84 2.92
C VAL A 18 12.35 6.93 2.35
N ARG A 19 12.56 7.27 1.10
CA ARG A 19 11.86 8.36 0.41
C ARG A 19 10.89 7.82 -0.64
N HIS A 20 9.66 8.29 -0.58
CA HIS A 20 8.63 7.98 -1.56
C HIS A 20 7.66 9.16 -1.72
N CYS A 21 6.73 9.08 -2.66
CA CYS A 21 5.74 10.14 -2.93
C CYS A 21 4.28 9.70 -2.69
N TRP A 22 4.05 8.55 -2.07
CA TRP A 22 2.70 8.07 -1.76
C TRP A 22 2.07 8.88 -0.63
N THR A 23 0.80 9.26 -0.83
CA THR A 23 0.04 10.04 0.16
C THR A 23 -0.48 9.12 1.26
N GLU A 24 -0.25 9.51 2.52
CA GLU A 24 -0.87 8.90 3.68
C GLU A 24 -2.26 9.51 3.91
N MET A 25 -3.27 8.67 3.96
CA MET A 25 -4.67 9.05 4.22
C MET A 25 -5.24 8.28 5.41
N GLY A 26 -4.38 7.65 6.23
CA GLY A 26 -4.73 6.76 7.32
C GLY A 26 -4.64 5.27 6.98
N GLN A 27 -4.27 4.91 5.73
CA GLN A 27 -4.14 3.52 5.29
C GLN A 27 -2.80 2.88 5.66
N GLY A 28 -1.82 3.63 6.19
CA GLY A 28 -0.58 3.11 6.72
C GLY A 28 0.52 2.90 5.67
N VAL A 29 0.52 3.63 4.57
CA VAL A 29 1.53 3.45 3.50
C VAL A 29 2.95 3.75 3.97
N HIS A 30 3.14 4.67 4.90
CA HIS A 30 4.45 4.94 5.51
C HIS A 30 4.93 3.77 6.36
N ASN A 31 4.02 3.14 7.12
CA ASN A 31 4.37 1.95 7.90
C ASN A 31 4.72 0.76 6.99
N VAL A 32 4.03 0.61 5.87
CA VAL A 32 4.36 -0.41 4.88
C VAL A 32 5.77 -0.19 4.32
N ALA A 33 6.12 1.04 3.95
CA ALA A 33 7.46 1.39 3.46
C ALA A 33 8.55 1.08 4.50
N LEU A 34 8.30 1.45 5.77
CA LEU A 34 9.20 1.16 6.89
C LEU A 34 9.39 -0.35 7.07
N GLN A 35 8.28 -1.11 7.12
CA GLN A 35 8.33 -2.56 7.37
C GLN A 35 9.07 -3.31 6.24
N VAL A 36 8.87 -2.89 4.99
CA VAL A 36 9.61 -3.47 3.86
C VAL A 36 11.10 -3.19 3.97
N ALA A 37 11.51 -1.97 4.35
CA ALA A 37 12.92 -1.64 4.55
C ALA A 37 13.54 -2.42 5.72
N VAL A 38 12.82 -2.60 6.83
CA VAL A 38 13.24 -3.47 7.95
C VAL A 38 13.48 -4.90 7.48
N GLU A 39 12.53 -5.47 6.75
CA GLU A 39 12.60 -6.87 6.30
C GLU A 39 13.75 -7.09 5.31
N GLU A 40 13.93 -6.18 4.35
CA GLU A 40 14.94 -6.34 3.30
C GLU A 40 16.38 -6.04 3.81
N LEU A 41 16.54 -5.07 4.70
CA LEU A 41 17.88 -4.61 5.13
C LEU A 41 18.30 -5.13 6.50
N GLY A 42 17.37 -5.68 7.29
CA GLY A 42 17.65 -6.17 8.63
C GLY A 42 18.03 -5.08 9.63
N VAL A 43 17.67 -3.82 9.38
CA VAL A 43 17.95 -2.68 10.27
C VAL A 43 16.80 -2.50 11.27
N ALA A 44 17.08 -1.89 12.43
CA ALA A 44 16.05 -1.61 13.42
C ALA A 44 15.09 -0.51 12.91
N ALA A 45 13.81 -0.63 13.24
CA ALA A 45 12.78 0.32 12.79
C ALA A 45 13.07 1.76 13.25
N GLU A 46 13.67 1.92 14.42
CA GLU A 46 14.04 3.21 15.01
C GLU A 46 15.15 3.94 14.22
N GLN A 47 15.89 3.22 13.41
CA GLN A 47 16.92 3.79 12.52
C GLN A 47 16.33 4.31 11.21
N ILE A 48 15.06 3.95 10.89
CA ILE A 48 14.45 4.30 9.63
C ILE A 48 13.62 5.56 9.76
N LYS A 49 13.85 6.49 8.84
CA LYS A 49 13.08 7.71 8.68
C LYS A 49 12.37 7.69 7.33
N VAL A 50 11.06 7.51 7.35
CA VAL A 50 10.24 7.58 6.13
C VAL A 50 9.96 9.04 5.80
N ILE A 51 10.25 9.45 4.57
CA ILE A 51 10.10 10.83 4.10
C ILE A 51 9.24 10.82 2.84
N VAL A 52 8.19 11.64 2.84
CA VAL A 52 7.46 11.97 1.62
C VAL A 52 8.20 13.10 0.93
N ASP A 53 8.81 12.81 -0.22
CA ASP A 53 9.62 13.77 -0.96
C ASP A 53 8.90 14.24 -2.22
N SER A 54 8.32 15.43 -2.15
CA SER A 54 7.67 16.08 -3.29
C SER A 54 8.63 16.91 -4.15
N THR A 55 9.91 16.98 -3.76
CA THR A 55 10.94 17.76 -4.47
C THR A 55 11.67 16.96 -5.53
N ARG A 56 11.51 15.63 -5.51
CA ARG A 56 12.09 14.70 -6.48
C ARG A 56 11.01 14.09 -7.37
N GLU A 57 11.35 13.76 -8.59
CA GLU A 57 10.47 13.01 -9.49
C GLU A 57 10.44 11.51 -9.13
N LEU A 58 9.91 11.19 -7.94
CA LEU A 58 9.70 9.80 -7.52
C LEU A 58 8.43 9.18 -8.14
N GLY A 59 7.97 9.70 -9.25
CA GLY A 59 6.73 9.41 -9.97
C GLY A 59 6.04 8.10 -9.58
N ALA A 60 4.98 8.20 -8.78
CA ALA A 60 4.14 7.06 -8.42
C ALA A 60 2.72 7.20 -9.01
N GLY A 61 2.47 8.28 -9.73
CA GLY A 61 1.12 8.66 -10.14
C GLY A 61 0.25 8.97 -8.92
N GLN A 62 -1.05 8.75 -9.04
CA GLN A 62 -2.01 9.01 -7.96
C GLN A 62 -1.99 7.89 -6.92
N THR A 63 -2.15 8.26 -5.64
CA THR A 63 -2.43 7.32 -4.55
C THR A 63 -3.89 6.89 -4.63
N THR A 64 -4.17 5.89 -5.43
CA THR A 64 -5.52 5.40 -5.75
C THR A 64 -5.47 3.92 -6.16
N GLY A 65 -6.63 3.28 -6.32
CA GLY A 65 -6.75 1.91 -6.81
C GLY A 65 -6.12 0.85 -5.91
N SER A 66 -5.95 1.14 -4.61
CA SER A 66 -5.36 0.25 -3.60
C SER A 66 -3.98 -0.32 -3.97
N ARG A 67 -3.19 0.45 -4.71
CA ARG A 67 -1.89 0.03 -5.28
C ARG A 67 -0.67 0.46 -4.44
N GLY A 68 -0.87 1.16 -3.32
CA GLY A 68 0.22 1.68 -2.48
C GLY A 68 1.15 0.57 -1.99
N THR A 69 0.62 -0.54 -1.48
CA THR A 69 1.43 -1.68 -1.06
C THR A 69 2.10 -2.35 -2.26
N LEU A 70 1.38 -2.67 -3.33
CA LEU A 70 1.97 -3.35 -4.48
C LEU A 70 3.10 -2.53 -5.11
N MET A 71 2.81 -1.30 -5.49
CA MET A 71 3.74 -0.47 -6.24
C MET A 71 4.74 0.26 -5.33
N GLY A 72 4.23 0.87 -4.25
CA GLY A 72 5.06 1.63 -3.32
C GLY A 72 6.04 0.74 -2.56
N ALA A 73 5.54 -0.34 -1.97
CA ALA A 73 6.39 -1.32 -1.29
C ALA A 73 7.35 -2.01 -2.28
N GLY A 74 6.88 -2.34 -3.48
CA GLY A 74 7.73 -2.93 -4.52
C GLY A 74 8.90 -2.01 -4.92
N ALA A 75 8.67 -0.71 -5.03
CA ALA A 75 9.74 0.26 -5.31
C ALA A 75 10.72 0.39 -4.14
N VAL A 76 10.23 0.39 -2.89
CA VAL A 76 11.10 0.39 -1.69
C VAL A 76 11.93 -0.88 -1.62
N GLN A 77 11.32 -2.03 -1.90
CA GLN A 77 12.01 -3.32 -1.93
C GLN A 77 13.16 -3.33 -2.96
N ASP A 78 12.90 -2.83 -4.16
CA ASP A 78 13.91 -2.74 -5.22
C ASP A 78 15.05 -1.79 -4.84
N ALA A 79 14.73 -0.63 -4.23
CA ALA A 79 15.74 0.31 -3.72
C ALA A 79 16.63 -0.34 -2.65
N CYS A 80 16.04 -1.07 -1.70
CA CYS A 80 16.79 -1.80 -0.67
C CYS A 80 17.71 -2.86 -1.27
N ARG A 81 17.23 -3.60 -2.26
CA ARG A 81 18.02 -4.63 -2.95
C ARG A 81 19.16 -4.02 -3.74
N ASN A 82 18.96 -2.89 -4.40
CA ASN A 82 20.01 -2.15 -5.10
C ASN A 82 21.08 -1.67 -4.10
N ALA A 83 20.69 -1.19 -2.92
CA ALA A 83 21.64 -0.84 -1.86
C ALA A 83 22.47 -2.05 -1.38
N LEU A 84 21.82 -3.20 -1.15
CA LEU A 84 22.50 -4.42 -0.73
C LEU A 84 23.52 -4.90 -1.77
N LEU A 85 23.18 -4.81 -3.05
CA LEU A 85 24.09 -5.20 -4.16
C LEU A 85 25.34 -4.32 -4.22
N ASP A 86 25.25 -3.06 -3.82
CA ASP A 86 26.37 -2.10 -3.81
C ASP A 86 27.05 -1.97 -2.43
N GLY A 87 26.63 -2.78 -1.45
CA GLY A 87 27.23 -2.81 -0.11
C GLY A 87 26.78 -1.66 0.80
N CYS A 88 25.62 -1.08 0.58
CA CYS A 88 24.97 -0.07 1.43
C CYS A 88 25.90 1.11 1.77
N GLN A 89 26.49 1.73 0.77
CA GLN A 89 27.46 2.82 0.95
C GLN A 89 26.79 4.07 1.53
N VAL A 90 27.41 4.64 2.56
CA VAL A 90 26.91 5.85 3.23
C VAL A 90 26.98 7.06 2.28
N GLY A 91 25.92 7.84 2.27
CA GLY A 91 25.80 9.08 1.50
C GLY A 91 25.34 8.89 0.05
N LEU A 92 25.13 7.65 -0.41
CA LEU A 92 24.58 7.40 -1.74
C LEU A 92 23.07 7.20 -1.70
N ASP A 93 22.40 7.68 -2.74
CA ASP A 93 20.99 7.46 -3.00
C ASP A 93 20.83 6.19 -3.85
N TYR A 94 20.06 5.24 -3.37
CA TYR A 94 19.70 4.01 -4.10
C TYR A 94 18.27 4.10 -4.57
N GLU A 95 18.09 4.29 -5.88
CA GLU A 95 16.76 4.30 -6.48
C GLU A 95 16.24 2.88 -6.67
N GLY A 96 14.95 2.70 -6.42
CA GLY A 96 14.19 1.51 -6.75
C GLY A 96 12.98 1.85 -7.61
N THR A 97 12.61 0.92 -8.45
CA THR A 97 11.49 1.08 -9.39
C THR A 97 10.61 -0.16 -9.37
N TYR A 98 9.31 0.05 -9.26
CA TYR A 98 8.34 -1.01 -9.53
C TYR A 98 7.48 -0.66 -10.73
N ARG A 99 7.31 -1.60 -11.64
CA ARG A 99 6.60 -1.38 -12.90
C ARG A 99 5.49 -2.40 -13.08
N ILE A 100 4.30 -1.90 -13.43
CA ILE A 100 3.19 -2.72 -13.91
C ILE A 100 3.06 -2.50 -15.42
N ASN A 101 3.27 -3.55 -16.19
CA ASN A 101 3.22 -3.53 -17.67
C ASN A 101 2.28 -4.59 -18.25
N TRP A 102 1.45 -5.22 -17.40
CA TRP A 102 0.49 -6.24 -17.82
C TRP A 102 -0.97 -5.76 -17.78
N THR A 103 -1.19 -4.47 -17.44
CA THR A 103 -2.49 -3.84 -17.52
C THR A 103 -2.62 -2.97 -18.76
N ASN A 104 -3.85 -2.76 -19.21
CA ASN A 104 -4.19 -1.94 -20.37
C ASN A 104 -4.88 -0.65 -19.93
N SER A 105 -4.69 0.43 -20.68
CA SER A 105 -5.52 1.62 -20.55
C SER A 105 -6.87 1.41 -21.23
N LEU A 106 -7.95 1.88 -20.61
CA LEU A 106 -9.27 1.90 -21.25
C LEU A 106 -9.27 2.71 -22.56
N SER A 107 -8.37 3.68 -22.70
CA SER A 107 -8.20 4.48 -23.91
C SER A 107 -7.65 3.69 -25.10
N GLU A 108 -7.10 2.50 -24.90
CA GLU A 108 -6.60 1.64 -25.96
C GLU A 108 -7.71 0.99 -26.79
N GLY A 109 -8.96 1.05 -26.31
CA GLY A 109 -10.12 0.53 -27.04
C GLY A 109 -10.14 -0.98 -27.25
N LEU A 110 -9.44 -1.73 -26.41
CA LEU A 110 -9.42 -3.20 -26.47
C LEU A 110 -10.77 -3.76 -26.06
N GLU A 111 -11.17 -4.86 -26.71
CA GLU A 111 -12.46 -5.53 -26.42
C GLU A 111 -12.50 -6.10 -24.99
N ASN A 112 -11.38 -6.65 -24.50
CA ASN A 112 -11.25 -7.22 -23.16
C ASN A 112 -9.98 -6.70 -22.49
N PRO A 113 -9.94 -5.45 -22.02
CA PRO A 113 -8.75 -4.89 -21.40
C PRO A 113 -8.51 -5.47 -20.01
N VAL A 114 -7.25 -5.73 -19.67
CA VAL A 114 -6.83 -6.08 -18.31
C VAL A 114 -6.59 -4.79 -17.54
N ILE A 115 -7.60 -4.32 -16.81
CA ILE A 115 -7.57 -3.01 -16.12
C ILE A 115 -7.15 -3.09 -14.65
N HIS A 116 -7.01 -4.29 -14.09
CA HIS A 116 -6.62 -4.51 -12.70
C HIS A 116 -5.33 -5.29 -12.60
N SER A 117 -4.44 -4.85 -11.75
CA SER A 117 -3.14 -5.49 -11.50
C SER A 117 -3.22 -6.61 -10.46
N THR A 118 -4.23 -6.59 -9.60
CA THR A 118 -4.43 -7.54 -8.50
C THR A 118 -5.91 -7.77 -8.24
N PHE A 119 -6.23 -8.90 -7.62
CA PHE A 119 -7.58 -9.28 -7.22
C PHE A 119 -7.57 -9.69 -5.75
N GLY A 120 -8.64 -9.37 -5.05
CA GLY A 120 -8.91 -9.81 -3.68
C GLY A 120 -10.19 -10.62 -3.63
N TYR A 121 -10.28 -11.52 -2.67
CA TYR A 121 -11.48 -12.32 -2.42
C TYR A 121 -12.00 -12.04 -1.02
N ALA A 122 -13.30 -11.84 -0.91
CA ALA A 122 -13.95 -11.56 0.36
C ALA A 122 -15.31 -12.23 0.45
N SER A 123 -15.70 -12.57 1.68
CA SER A 123 -17.04 -13.01 2.02
C SER A 123 -17.51 -12.29 3.27
N GLN A 124 -18.74 -11.82 3.27
CA GLN A 124 -19.32 -11.13 4.40
C GLN A 124 -20.68 -11.70 4.76
N VAL A 125 -20.94 -11.82 6.06
CA VAL A 125 -22.21 -12.26 6.62
C VAL A 125 -22.73 -11.19 7.57
N VAL A 126 -23.92 -10.69 7.31
CA VAL A 126 -24.62 -9.77 8.21
C VAL A 126 -25.68 -10.55 8.97
N ILE A 127 -25.61 -10.48 10.29
CA ILE A 127 -26.57 -11.15 11.19
C ILE A 127 -27.52 -10.09 11.74
N LEU A 128 -28.81 -10.33 11.55
CA LEU A 128 -29.85 -9.45 12.07
C LEU A 128 -30.47 -10.03 13.34
N ASN A 129 -30.86 -9.15 14.23
CA ASN A 129 -31.69 -9.50 15.37
C ASN A 129 -33.10 -9.89 14.85
N PRO A 130 -33.58 -11.12 15.12
CA PRO A 130 -34.85 -11.58 14.58
C PRO A 130 -36.07 -10.82 15.13
N ASP A 131 -35.95 -10.15 16.30
CA ASP A 131 -37.06 -9.48 16.95
C ASP A 131 -37.31 -8.08 16.39
N ASN A 132 -36.28 -7.39 15.95
CA ASN A 132 -36.38 -5.98 15.51
C ASN A 132 -35.71 -5.69 14.15
N GLY A 133 -35.04 -6.66 13.54
CA GLY A 133 -34.38 -6.50 12.25
C GLY A 133 -33.09 -5.67 12.29
N GLU A 134 -32.61 -5.27 13.45
CA GLU A 134 -31.37 -4.50 13.56
C GLU A 134 -30.14 -5.38 13.31
N VAL A 135 -29.08 -4.78 12.77
CA VAL A 135 -27.80 -5.47 12.62
C VAL A 135 -27.22 -5.79 13.99
N SER A 136 -27.06 -7.07 14.30
CA SER A 136 -26.47 -7.54 15.56
C SER A 136 -24.99 -7.87 15.41
N ASN A 137 -24.55 -8.31 14.23
CA ASN A 137 -23.15 -8.64 13.97
C ASN A 137 -22.85 -8.61 12.47
N VAL A 138 -21.59 -8.32 12.14
CA VAL A 138 -21.05 -8.49 10.79
C VAL A 138 -19.76 -9.32 10.89
N VAL A 139 -19.70 -10.39 10.11
CA VAL A 139 -18.50 -11.22 9.99
C VAL A 139 -17.91 -10.99 8.59
N ALA A 140 -16.70 -10.49 8.54
CA ALA A 140 -15.98 -10.23 7.28
C ALA A 140 -14.74 -11.13 7.19
N ALA A 141 -14.68 -11.94 6.14
CA ALA A 141 -13.53 -12.78 5.83
C ALA A 141 -12.89 -12.30 4.52
N HIS A 142 -11.60 -12.01 4.54
CA HIS A 142 -10.85 -11.47 3.42
C HIS A 142 -9.58 -12.27 3.17
N ASP A 143 -9.34 -12.63 1.92
CA ASP A 143 -8.05 -13.13 1.49
C ASP A 143 -7.20 -11.94 1.02
N VAL A 144 -6.21 -11.59 1.82
CA VAL A 144 -5.26 -10.50 1.53
C VAL A 144 -3.88 -11.06 1.13
N GLY A 145 -3.78 -12.39 0.92
CA GLY A 145 -2.50 -13.06 0.74
C GLY A 145 -1.61 -12.93 1.97
N ARG A 146 -0.28 -12.77 1.77
CA ARG A 146 0.64 -12.50 2.88
C ARG A 146 0.51 -11.03 3.31
N ALA A 147 -0.14 -10.80 4.43
CA ALA A 147 -0.31 -9.46 4.99
C ALA A 147 1.06 -8.87 5.40
N VAL A 148 1.42 -7.70 4.88
CA VAL A 148 2.62 -6.95 5.30
C VAL A 148 2.43 -6.45 6.74
N ASN A 149 1.22 -5.98 7.05
CA ASN A 149 0.82 -5.58 8.38
C ASN A 149 -0.62 -6.05 8.66
N PRO A 150 -0.80 -7.16 9.40
CA PRO A 150 -2.13 -7.70 9.69
C PRO A 150 -3.07 -6.70 10.36
N MET A 151 -2.59 -5.95 11.34
CA MET A 151 -3.39 -4.96 12.06
C MET A 151 -3.89 -3.83 11.14
N LEU A 152 -3.08 -3.36 10.21
CA LEU A 152 -3.51 -2.37 9.22
C LEU A 152 -4.52 -2.97 8.23
N CYS A 153 -4.38 -4.25 7.86
CA CYS A 153 -5.37 -4.94 7.03
C CYS A 153 -6.72 -5.03 7.74
N GLU A 154 -6.73 -5.44 9.01
CA GLU A 154 -7.94 -5.49 9.84
C GLU A 154 -8.61 -4.11 9.91
N GLY A 155 -7.85 -3.06 10.23
CA GLY A 155 -8.37 -1.69 10.29
C GLY A 155 -8.98 -1.20 8.98
N GLN A 156 -8.41 -1.57 7.82
CA GLN A 156 -8.98 -1.24 6.52
C GLN A 156 -10.29 -2.01 6.26
N ILE A 157 -10.37 -3.27 6.66
CA ILE A 157 -11.58 -4.10 6.52
C ILE A 157 -12.69 -3.56 7.43
N GLU A 158 -12.40 -3.27 8.69
CA GLU A 158 -13.35 -2.70 9.66
C GLU A 158 -13.88 -1.35 9.16
N GLY A 159 -13.00 -0.47 8.68
CA GLY A 159 -13.39 0.82 8.11
C GLY A 159 -14.30 0.68 6.89
N ALA A 160 -14.03 -0.27 6.00
CA ALA A 160 -14.87 -0.55 4.84
C ALA A 160 -16.23 -1.11 5.23
N VAL A 161 -16.29 -2.03 6.20
CA VAL A 161 -17.56 -2.55 6.75
C VAL A 161 -18.39 -1.43 7.36
N HIS A 162 -17.76 -0.56 8.17
CA HIS A 162 -18.43 0.59 8.78
C HIS A 162 -19.00 1.54 7.73
N MET A 163 -18.24 1.82 6.68
CA MET A 163 -18.69 2.64 5.54
C MET A 163 -19.89 1.99 4.82
N GLY A 164 -19.85 0.68 4.60
CA GLY A 164 -20.94 -0.08 4.00
C GLY A 164 -22.23 -0.05 4.84
N LEU A 165 -22.10 -0.13 6.17
CA LEU A 165 -23.25 0.02 7.09
C LEU A 165 -23.80 1.44 7.04
N GLY A 166 -22.95 2.47 7.01
CA GLY A 166 -23.37 3.87 6.85
C GLY A 166 -24.18 4.05 5.56
N TYR A 167 -23.65 3.56 4.45
CA TYR A 167 -24.32 3.60 3.15
C TYR A 167 -25.70 2.93 3.18
N ALA A 168 -25.82 1.76 3.82
CA ALA A 168 -27.04 0.98 3.84
C ALA A 168 -28.12 1.51 4.79
N LEU A 169 -27.72 2.14 5.91
CA LEU A 169 -28.62 2.42 7.02
C LEU A 169 -28.87 3.91 7.27
N THR A 170 -27.94 4.79 6.90
CA THR A 170 -27.99 6.20 7.29
C THR A 170 -27.81 7.19 6.15
N GLU A 171 -27.16 6.81 5.07
CA GLU A 171 -26.94 7.70 3.92
C GLU A 171 -28.12 7.70 2.97
N GLY A 172 -28.55 8.90 2.54
CA GLY A 172 -29.56 9.08 1.51
C GLY A 172 -28.92 9.55 0.22
N PHE A 173 -29.17 8.82 -0.86
CA PHE A 173 -28.76 9.24 -2.20
C PHE A 173 -29.98 9.80 -2.94
N PRO A 174 -29.84 10.94 -3.65
CA PRO A 174 -30.89 11.53 -4.46
C PRO A 174 -31.25 10.67 -5.66
#